data_44eeda2ff3ee090f0e5c6775c6bae124
#
_entry.id   44eeda2ff3ee090f0e5c6775c6bae124
#
_cell.length_a   1.000
_cell.length_b   1.000
_cell.length_c   1.000
_cell.angle_alpha   90.00
_cell.angle_beta   90.00
_cell.angle_gamma   90.00
#
_symmetry.space_group_name_H-M   'P 1'
#
loop_
_entity.id
_entity.type
_entity.pdbx_description
1 polymer ?
#
loop_
_entity_poly.entity_id
_entity_poly.type
_entity_poly.pdbx_seq_one_letter_code
_entity_poly.pdbx_strand_id
1 'polypeptide(L)'
;VKDRRGKIEKGRLKIVNGVAISARHLLIVLFFFLISNFYFLAFDIAHAQDPLPQDLIKGVRFEQKLDQQLPLELRFRDETGQVVQLADYFDKKPVILVFAYYECPMLCTLVLNGLLTSLNELPFDIGNQFEIVTVSIDPEETPELATAKKEVYLKMYGRSGAEAGWHFLTGEETAIRQLTQAAGFYYQYDPERDEYAHPTGIMIVTPQGKLARYFYGIDFPVRDLRLGLIEAAHDKIGSPVDQLLLLCYHYDPVVGQYSLTIMNIIRTAGVMTVVVLGAVIFMMLRRDRSKKFVKSSYG
;
A
#
# COMPACT_ATOMS: atom_id res chain seq x y z
N VAL A 1 -56.51 71.94 9.85
CA VAL A 1 -55.98 72.11 11.22
C VAL A 1 -54.85 71.10 11.47
N LYS A 2 -53.66 71.70 11.70
CA LYS A 2 -52.49 71.13 12.44
C LYS A 2 -51.69 69.98 11.85
N ASP A 3 -50.69 70.42 11.14
CA ASP A 3 -49.31 69.93 11.09
C ASP A 3 -48.84 69.02 12.28
N ARG A 4 -48.25 67.88 11.95
CA ARG A 4 -47.18 67.25 12.77
C ARG A 4 -46.24 66.46 11.87
N ARG A 5 -45.12 67.09 11.61
CA ARG A 5 -43.88 66.38 11.10
C ARG A 5 -43.41 65.36 12.09
N GLY A 6 -43.55 64.08 11.75
CA GLY A 6 -42.92 62.98 12.47
C GLY A 6 -41.48 62.79 12.01
N LYS A 7 -40.56 63.13 12.86
CA LYS A 7 -39.12 62.87 12.74
C LYS A 7 -38.87 61.38 12.66
N ILE A 8 -38.31 60.92 11.55
CA ILE A 8 -37.76 59.55 11.46
C ILE A 8 -36.42 59.53 12.20
N GLU A 9 -36.43 58.93 13.37
CA GLU A 9 -35.25 58.67 14.17
C GLU A 9 -34.46 57.57 13.54
N LYS A 10 -33.30 57.91 12.97
CA LYS A 10 -32.31 56.94 12.48
C LYS A 10 -31.80 56.10 13.63
N GLY A 11 -32.30 54.90 13.80
CA GLY A 11 -31.77 53.91 14.72
C GLY A 11 -30.29 53.63 14.40
N ARG A 12 -29.42 54.15 15.21
CA ARG A 12 -28.00 53.80 15.22
C ARG A 12 -27.89 52.37 15.71
N LEU A 13 -27.60 51.46 14.79
CA LEU A 13 -27.12 50.14 15.18
C LEU A 13 -25.83 50.32 16.01
N LYS A 14 -25.89 50.03 17.29
CA LYS A 14 -24.73 49.88 18.14
C LYS A 14 -23.99 48.67 17.67
N ILE A 15 -22.94 48.86 16.89
CA ILE A 15 -21.93 47.85 16.66
C ILE A 15 -21.24 47.63 17.99
N VAL A 16 -21.49 46.48 18.61
CA VAL A 16 -20.81 45.96 19.79
C VAL A 16 -19.30 45.94 19.48
N ASN A 17 -18.50 46.52 20.38
CA ASN A 17 -17.06 46.59 20.28
C ASN A 17 -16.44 45.24 19.94
N GLY A 18 -16.30 44.94 18.66
CA GLY A 18 -15.41 43.93 18.18
C GLY A 18 -13.97 44.42 18.40
N VAL A 19 -13.22 43.71 19.19
CA VAL A 19 -11.80 43.88 19.35
C VAL A 19 -11.18 43.93 17.97
N ALA A 20 -10.76 45.12 17.53
CA ALA A 20 -9.99 45.32 16.30
C ALA A 20 -8.61 44.67 16.52
N ILE A 21 -8.53 43.35 16.27
CA ILE A 21 -7.26 42.65 16.23
C ILE A 21 -6.46 43.34 15.12
N SER A 22 -5.46 44.08 15.50
CA SER A 22 -4.55 44.72 14.54
C SER A 22 -4.01 43.65 13.62
N ALA A 23 -3.98 43.89 12.31
CA ALA A 23 -3.39 42.98 11.32
C ALA A 23 -2.02 42.44 11.72
N ARG A 24 -1.33 43.18 12.58
CA ARG A 24 -0.05 42.83 13.19
C ARG A 24 -0.17 41.67 14.21
N HIS A 25 -1.25 41.66 15.02
CA HIS A 25 -1.48 40.56 15.98
C HIS A 25 -1.97 39.29 15.26
N LEU A 26 -2.76 39.44 14.23
CA LEU A 26 -3.18 38.30 13.40
C LEU A 26 -1.99 37.63 12.71
N LEU A 27 -1.05 38.43 12.19
CA LEU A 27 0.20 37.92 11.59
C LEU A 27 1.09 37.21 12.61
N ILE A 28 1.18 37.75 13.85
CA ILE A 28 1.97 37.10 14.91
C ILE A 28 1.33 35.76 15.30
N VAL A 29 0.02 35.71 15.45
CA VAL A 29 -0.70 34.48 15.78
C VAL A 29 -0.56 33.45 14.64
N LEU A 30 -0.68 33.88 13.40
CA LEU A 30 -0.49 33.02 12.22
C LEU A 30 0.95 32.49 12.12
N PHE A 31 1.93 33.32 12.43
CA PHE A 31 3.34 32.95 12.44
C PHE A 31 3.65 31.92 13.54
N PHE A 32 3.14 32.13 14.76
CA PHE A 32 3.30 31.14 15.84
C PHE A 32 2.53 29.85 15.57
N PHE A 33 1.36 29.93 14.95
CA PHE A 33 0.59 28.76 14.52
C PHE A 33 1.33 27.97 13.44
N LEU A 34 1.93 28.63 12.45
CA LEU A 34 2.74 28.00 11.40
C LEU A 34 4.03 27.40 11.97
N ILE A 35 4.70 28.09 12.90
CA ILE A 35 5.88 27.54 13.59
C ILE A 35 5.49 26.35 14.46
N SER A 36 4.41 26.43 15.21
CA SER A 36 3.93 25.33 16.05
C SER A 36 3.59 24.08 15.19
N ASN A 37 2.90 24.27 14.07
CA ASN A 37 2.65 23.16 13.13
C ASN A 37 3.93 22.66 12.47
N PHE A 38 4.89 23.52 12.15
CA PHE A 38 6.19 23.13 11.62
C PHE A 38 7.01 22.33 12.64
N TYR A 39 6.99 22.73 13.91
CA TYR A 39 7.60 21.95 15.01
C TYR A 39 6.89 20.60 15.19
N PHE A 40 5.56 20.54 15.10
CA PHE A 40 4.80 19.29 15.19
C PHE A 40 5.09 18.35 14.03
N LEU A 41 5.34 18.87 12.83
CA LEU A 41 5.73 18.10 11.64
C LEU A 41 7.23 17.73 11.63
N ALA A 42 8.06 18.46 12.37
CA ALA A 42 9.51 18.23 12.45
C ALA A 42 9.92 17.30 13.61
N PHE A 43 9.07 17.18 14.63
CA PHE A 43 9.30 16.21 15.70
C PHE A 43 8.75 14.86 15.27
N ASP A 44 9.62 13.98 14.81
CA ASP A 44 9.34 12.55 14.71
C ASP A 44 9.03 12.02 16.12
N ILE A 45 7.74 11.99 16.46
CA ILE A 45 7.26 11.18 17.56
C ILE A 45 7.08 9.75 17.01
N ALA A 46 8.18 9.11 16.76
CA ALA A 46 8.21 7.68 16.48
C ALA A 46 9.30 7.05 17.34
N HIS A 47 9.01 6.93 18.62
CA HIS A 47 9.65 5.94 19.46
C HIS A 47 8.62 4.84 19.68
N ALA A 48 8.49 3.96 18.71
CA ALA A 48 7.82 2.69 18.89
C ALA A 48 8.42 1.68 17.92
N GLN A 49 9.04 0.70 18.48
CA GLN A 49 9.67 -0.48 17.93
C GLN A 49 11.15 -0.29 17.60
N ASP A 50 11.97 -1.15 18.19
CA ASP A 50 13.35 -1.35 17.77
C ASP A 50 13.33 -1.60 16.25
N PRO A 51 14.07 -0.82 15.47
CA PRO A 51 14.13 -1.05 14.04
C PRO A 51 14.66 -2.46 13.81
N LEU A 52 13.97 -3.22 12.96
CA LEU A 52 14.50 -4.50 12.49
C LEU A 52 15.96 -4.29 12.06
N PRO A 53 16.88 -5.23 12.36
CA PRO A 53 18.26 -5.10 11.97
C PRO A 53 18.38 -4.72 10.50
N GLN A 54 19.06 -3.61 10.21
CA GLN A 54 19.13 -3.06 8.84
C GLN A 54 19.67 -4.08 7.83
N ASP A 55 20.43 -5.05 8.30
CA ASP A 55 20.98 -6.11 7.45
C ASP A 55 19.92 -7.13 7.02
N LEU A 56 18.93 -7.42 7.86
CA LEU A 56 17.77 -8.25 7.50
C LEU A 56 16.90 -7.59 6.44
N ILE A 57 16.71 -6.26 6.54
CA ILE A 57 15.84 -5.51 5.60
C ILE A 57 16.47 -5.40 4.21
N LYS A 58 17.80 -5.30 4.10
CA LYS A 58 18.51 -5.15 2.81
C LYS A 58 18.30 -6.31 1.85
N GLY A 59 17.99 -7.51 2.36
CA GLY A 59 17.74 -8.71 1.57
C GLY A 59 16.28 -8.93 1.21
N VAL A 60 15.34 -8.21 1.83
CA VAL A 60 13.89 -8.43 1.69
C VAL A 60 13.29 -7.43 0.71
N ARG A 61 12.77 -7.91 -0.41
CA ARG A 61 12.15 -7.06 -1.41
C ARG A 61 11.32 -7.84 -2.42
N PHE A 62 10.37 -7.16 -3.05
CA PHE A 62 9.84 -7.56 -4.34
C PHE A 62 10.62 -6.87 -5.46
N GLU A 63 11.03 -7.66 -6.44
CA GLU A 63 11.54 -7.18 -7.72
C GLU A 63 10.54 -7.59 -8.81
N GLN A 64 9.88 -6.62 -9.44
CA GLN A 64 8.90 -6.92 -10.46
C GLN A 64 9.55 -7.48 -11.72
N LYS A 65 9.24 -8.72 -12.08
CA LYS A 65 9.76 -9.45 -13.23
C LYS A 65 8.63 -9.84 -14.19
N LEU A 66 7.93 -8.83 -14.72
CA LEU A 66 6.86 -9.07 -15.69
C LEU A 66 7.39 -9.80 -16.94
N ASP A 67 6.56 -10.70 -17.50
CA ASP A 67 6.88 -11.57 -18.64
C ASP A 67 7.97 -12.64 -18.37
N GLN A 68 8.52 -12.66 -17.13
CA GLN A 68 9.48 -13.70 -16.76
C GLN A 68 8.79 -15.05 -16.71
N GLN A 69 9.40 -16.03 -17.37
CA GLN A 69 8.99 -17.43 -17.29
C GLN A 69 9.40 -18.02 -15.95
N LEU A 70 8.45 -18.61 -15.22
CA LEU A 70 8.75 -19.40 -14.04
C LEU A 70 9.35 -20.74 -14.42
N PRO A 71 10.26 -21.31 -13.57
CA PRO A 71 10.85 -22.63 -13.77
C PRO A 71 9.83 -23.73 -13.42
N LEU A 72 8.98 -24.08 -14.37
CA LEU A 72 7.85 -25.00 -14.17
C LEU A 72 8.28 -26.45 -13.93
N GLU A 73 9.53 -26.80 -14.23
CA GLU A 73 10.11 -28.12 -13.99
C GLU A 73 10.47 -28.38 -12.52
N LEU A 74 10.42 -27.38 -11.66
CA LEU A 74 10.72 -27.52 -10.24
C LEU A 74 9.74 -28.47 -9.55
N ARG A 75 10.28 -29.26 -8.63
CA ARG A 75 9.52 -30.26 -7.88
C ARG A 75 9.25 -29.79 -6.46
N PHE A 76 8.03 -30.02 -6.03
CA PHE A 76 7.52 -29.75 -4.70
C PHE A 76 6.81 -30.99 -4.15
N ARG A 77 6.35 -30.92 -2.91
CA ARG A 77 5.37 -31.86 -2.35
C ARG A 77 4.06 -31.10 -2.19
N ASP A 78 2.99 -31.71 -2.64
CA ASP A 78 1.65 -31.19 -2.39
C ASP A 78 1.20 -31.47 -0.94
N GLU A 79 0.04 -30.98 -0.59
CA GLU A 79 -0.55 -31.19 0.73
C GLU A 79 -0.83 -32.67 1.06
N THR A 80 -0.85 -33.57 0.06
CA THR A 80 -1.00 -35.02 0.28
C THR A 80 0.35 -35.74 0.45
N GLY A 81 1.47 -35.00 0.34
CA GLY A 81 2.83 -35.49 0.39
C GLY A 81 3.34 -36.09 -0.93
N GLN A 82 2.54 -36.01 -2.01
CA GLN A 82 2.97 -36.47 -3.33
C GLN A 82 3.97 -35.50 -3.95
N VAL A 83 4.96 -36.05 -4.64
CA VAL A 83 5.90 -35.23 -5.41
C VAL A 83 5.23 -34.79 -6.69
N VAL A 84 5.14 -33.48 -6.89
CA VAL A 84 4.51 -32.84 -8.04
C VAL A 84 5.50 -31.91 -8.75
N GLN A 85 5.27 -31.65 -10.02
CA GLN A 85 5.96 -30.58 -10.72
C GLN A 85 5.12 -29.29 -10.65
N LEU A 86 5.77 -28.15 -10.59
CA LEU A 86 5.05 -26.86 -10.65
C LEU A 86 4.20 -26.76 -11.91
N ALA A 87 4.64 -27.36 -13.03
CA ALA A 87 3.90 -27.45 -14.29
C ALA A 87 2.50 -28.06 -14.15
N ASP A 88 2.28 -28.95 -13.17
CA ASP A 88 1.00 -29.66 -13.01
C ASP A 88 -0.18 -28.72 -12.70
N TYR A 89 0.13 -27.50 -12.24
CA TYR A 89 -0.87 -26.48 -11.88
C TYR A 89 -1.09 -25.41 -12.95
N PHE A 90 -0.43 -25.54 -14.11
CA PHE A 90 -0.49 -24.59 -15.22
C PHE A 90 -1.16 -25.22 -16.46
N ASP A 91 -1.11 -24.54 -17.59
CA ASP A 91 -1.61 -24.93 -18.91
C ASP A 91 -2.99 -24.39 -19.30
N LYS A 92 -3.98 -24.32 -18.40
CA LYS A 92 -5.37 -24.00 -18.79
C LYS A 92 -5.89 -22.69 -18.22
N LYS A 93 -5.44 -22.32 -17.04
CA LYS A 93 -5.99 -21.22 -16.25
C LYS A 93 -4.88 -20.35 -15.70
N PRO A 94 -5.14 -19.06 -15.45
CA PRO A 94 -4.22 -18.24 -14.70
C PRO A 94 -4.09 -18.76 -13.27
N VAL A 95 -2.93 -18.54 -12.68
CA VAL A 95 -2.60 -18.98 -11.33
C VAL A 95 -2.33 -17.76 -10.46
N ILE A 96 -2.92 -17.72 -9.27
CA ILE A 96 -2.48 -16.83 -8.21
C ILE A 96 -1.37 -17.53 -7.45
N LEU A 97 -0.14 -17.01 -7.53
CA LEU A 97 1.02 -17.53 -6.82
C LEU A 97 1.21 -16.74 -5.54
N VAL A 98 1.29 -17.46 -4.41
CA VAL A 98 1.48 -16.89 -3.08
C VAL A 98 2.69 -17.56 -2.43
N PHE A 99 3.60 -16.76 -1.89
CA PHE A 99 4.67 -17.24 -1.03
C PHE A 99 4.33 -16.95 0.43
N ALA A 100 4.39 -17.98 1.26
CA ALA A 100 4.08 -17.91 2.68
C ALA A 100 4.86 -18.99 3.43
N TYR A 101 4.89 -18.93 4.76
CA TYR A 101 5.19 -20.11 5.56
C TYR A 101 4.02 -20.37 6.51
N TYR A 102 3.69 -21.63 6.74
CA TYR A 102 2.39 -22.02 7.30
C TYR A 102 2.30 -21.80 8.80
N GLU A 103 3.43 -21.86 9.49
CA GLU A 103 3.52 -21.59 10.93
C GLU A 103 3.71 -20.11 11.26
N CYS A 104 3.73 -19.22 10.26
CA CYS A 104 3.87 -17.78 10.46
C CYS A 104 2.83 -17.21 11.44
N PRO A 105 3.26 -16.57 12.53
CA PRO A 105 2.36 -16.06 13.54
C PRO A 105 1.57 -14.82 13.08
N MET A 106 2.00 -14.11 12.01
CA MET A 106 1.44 -12.81 11.67
C MET A 106 1.24 -12.53 10.18
N LEU A 107 2.32 -12.23 9.44
CA LEU A 107 2.24 -11.59 8.11
C LEU A 107 1.67 -12.50 7.02
N CYS A 108 2.07 -13.76 6.97
CA CYS A 108 1.55 -14.70 5.97
C CYS A 108 0.06 -14.95 6.15
N THR A 109 -0.40 -15.00 7.40
CA THR A 109 -1.82 -15.09 7.72
C THR A 109 -2.58 -13.84 7.25
N LEU A 110 -1.99 -12.64 7.34
CA LEU A 110 -2.61 -11.41 6.84
C LEU A 110 -2.72 -11.40 5.30
N VAL A 111 -1.69 -11.85 4.58
CA VAL A 111 -1.73 -11.95 3.10
C VAL A 111 -2.83 -12.93 2.65
N LEU A 112 -2.85 -14.13 3.23
CA LEU A 112 -3.86 -15.14 2.88
C LEU A 112 -5.27 -14.72 3.29
N ASN A 113 -5.45 -14.06 4.42
CA ASN A 113 -6.75 -13.52 4.86
C ASN A 113 -7.22 -12.37 3.95
N GLY A 114 -6.32 -11.48 3.56
CA GLY A 114 -6.63 -10.41 2.61
C GLY A 114 -7.03 -10.97 1.25
N LEU A 115 -6.29 -11.98 0.76
CA LEU A 115 -6.65 -12.70 -0.45
C LEU A 115 -8.03 -13.34 -0.32
N LEU A 116 -8.28 -14.07 0.76
CA LEU A 116 -9.56 -14.71 1.03
C LEU A 116 -10.74 -13.73 1.04
N THR A 117 -10.54 -12.55 1.66
CA THR A 117 -11.55 -11.48 1.65
C THR A 117 -11.93 -11.09 0.22
N SER A 118 -10.93 -10.87 -0.63
CA SER A 118 -11.15 -10.53 -2.04
C SER A 118 -11.79 -11.66 -2.82
N LEU A 119 -11.37 -12.92 -2.57
CA LEU A 119 -11.91 -14.11 -3.21
C LEU A 119 -13.39 -14.33 -2.88
N ASN A 120 -13.81 -14.02 -1.65
CA ASN A 120 -15.22 -14.15 -1.25
C ASN A 120 -16.15 -13.16 -1.97
N GLU A 121 -15.62 -12.00 -2.40
CA GLU A 121 -16.35 -11.01 -3.18
C GLU A 121 -16.20 -11.20 -4.70
N LEU A 122 -15.21 -12.00 -5.13
CA LEU A 122 -14.92 -12.23 -6.54
C LEU A 122 -16.02 -13.09 -7.17
N PRO A 123 -16.55 -12.73 -8.37
CA PRO A 123 -17.55 -13.55 -9.09
C PRO A 123 -16.91 -14.71 -9.86
N PHE A 124 -15.72 -15.15 -9.48
CA PHE A 124 -14.99 -16.29 -10.01
C PHE A 124 -14.74 -17.30 -8.90
N ASP A 125 -14.70 -18.57 -9.25
CA ASP A 125 -14.47 -19.65 -8.31
C ASP A 125 -13.10 -20.28 -8.52
N ILE A 126 -12.43 -20.57 -7.41
CA ILE A 126 -11.17 -21.32 -7.38
C ILE A 126 -11.40 -22.70 -8.01
N GLY A 127 -10.48 -23.16 -8.83
CA GLY A 127 -10.58 -24.44 -9.52
C GLY A 127 -11.43 -24.41 -10.79
N ASN A 128 -12.18 -23.32 -11.03
CA ASN A 128 -12.98 -23.15 -12.24
C ASN A 128 -12.36 -22.12 -13.20
N GLN A 129 -12.25 -20.84 -12.81
CA GLN A 129 -11.66 -19.79 -13.66
C GLN A 129 -10.17 -19.58 -13.42
N PHE A 130 -9.64 -19.93 -12.27
CA PHE A 130 -8.24 -19.79 -11.90
C PHE A 130 -7.85 -20.83 -10.85
N GLU A 131 -6.55 -21.04 -10.70
CA GLU A 131 -5.96 -21.86 -9.65
C GLU A 131 -5.22 -20.94 -8.64
N ILE A 132 -5.00 -21.45 -7.42
CA ILE A 132 -4.12 -20.81 -6.44
C ILE A 132 -3.04 -21.80 -6.04
N VAL A 133 -1.79 -21.36 -6.12
CA VAL A 133 -0.64 -22.13 -5.67
C VAL A 133 0.03 -21.33 -4.54
N THR A 134 -0.07 -21.84 -3.32
CA THR A 134 0.62 -21.31 -2.15
C THR A 134 1.84 -22.19 -1.90
N VAL A 135 3.03 -21.58 -1.91
CA VAL A 135 4.30 -22.29 -1.72
C VAL A 135 4.92 -21.84 -0.41
N SER A 136 5.23 -22.81 0.45
CA SER A 136 5.99 -22.50 1.66
C SER A 136 7.41 -22.06 1.29
N ILE A 137 7.88 -20.99 1.96
CA ILE A 137 9.26 -20.50 1.86
C ILE A 137 10.17 -21.15 2.92
N ASP A 138 9.59 -21.90 3.84
CA ASP A 138 10.31 -22.64 4.87
C ASP A 138 10.52 -24.10 4.41
N PRO A 139 11.78 -24.53 4.20
CA PRO A 139 12.07 -25.90 3.79
C PRO A 139 11.82 -26.95 4.88
N GLU A 140 11.63 -26.54 6.13
CA GLU A 140 11.38 -27.44 7.26
C GLU A 140 9.88 -27.76 7.41
N GLU A 141 8.98 -27.01 6.75
CA GLU A 141 7.55 -27.27 6.80
C GLU A 141 7.16 -28.52 6.04
N THR A 142 6.15 -29.20 6.59
CA THR A 142 5.73 -30.54 6.14
C THR A 142 4.41 -30.51 5.37
N PRO A 143 4.11 -31.56 4.56
CA PRO A 143 2.80 -31.70 3.90
C PRO A 143 1.62 -31.74 4.88
N GLU A 144 1.82 -32.21 6.11
CA GLU A 144 0.80 -32.23 7.15
C GLU A 144 0.40 -30.80 7.57
N LEU A 145 1.38 -29.92 7.70
CA LEU A 145 1.12 -28.48 7.96
C LEU A 145 0.40 -27.83 6.77
N ALA A 146 0.82 -28.18 5.56
CA ALA A 146 0.15 -27.73 4.32
C ALA A 146 -1.32 -28.17 4.27
N THR A 147 -1.61 -29.44 4.61
CA THR A 147 -2.97 -30.00 4.72
C THR A 147 -3.80 -29.21 5.72
N ALA A 148 -3.28 -29.05 6.95
CA ALA A 148 -4.00 -28.33 8.00
C ALA A 148 -4.31 -26.89 7.59
N LYS A 149 -3.35 -26.22 6.95
CA LYS A 149 -3.54 -24.85 6.44
C LYS A 149 -4.59 -24.79 5.35
N LYS A 150 -4.53 -25.71 4.37
CA LYS A 150 -5.52 -25.85 3.28
C LYS A 150 -6.93 -26.03 3.84
N GLU A 151 -7.14 -26.94 4.77
CA GLU A 151 -8.45 -27.19 5.37
C GLU A 151 -9.06 -25.94 6.00
N VAL A 152 -8.25 -25.16 6.74
CA VAL A 152 -8.68 -23.90 7.33
C VAL A 152 -9.17 -22.92 6.28
N TYR A 153 -8.38 -22.70 5.22
CA TYR A 153 -8.73 -21.71 4.19
C TYR A 153 -9.89 -22.17 3.31
N LEU A 154 -9.99 -23.46 2.98
CA LEU A 154 -11.15 -24.02 2.27
C LEU A 154 -12.44 -23.85 3.07
N LYS A 155 -12.39 -24.13 4.39
CA LYS A 155 -13.53 -23.92 5.26
C LYS A 155 -13.97 -22.46 5.35
N MET A 156 -13.01 -21.53 5.38
CA MET A 156 -13.28 -20.09 5.40
C MET A 156 -13.80 -19.57 4.05
N TYR A 157 -13.33 -20.11 2.94
CA TYR A 157 -13.80 -19.78 1.60
C TYR A 157 -15.24 -20.29 1.36
N GLY A 158 -15.56 -21.50 1.77
CA GLY A 158 -16.90 -22.05 1.83
C GLY A 158 -17.59 -22.33 0.48
N ARG A 159 -16.91 -22.14 -0.66
CA ARG A 159 -17.44 -22.47 -1.98
C ARG A 159 -16.93 -23.85 -2.42
N SER A 160 -17.78 -24.66 -2.99
CA SER A 160 -17.45 -26.00 -3.49
C SER A 160 -16.51 -25.92 -4.70
N GLY A 161 -15.66 -26.95 -4.84
CA GLY A 161 -14.72 -27.07 -5.97
C GLY A 161 -13.35 -26.44 -5.72
N ALA A 162 -13.19 -25.67 -4.66
CA ALA A 162 -11.92 -25.04 -4.31
C ALA A 162 -10.85 -26.06 -3.88
N GLU A 163 -11.26 -27.23 -3.41
CA GLU A 163 -10.36 -28.31 -2.97
C GLU A 163 -9.41 -28.76 -4.09
N ALA A 164 -9.91 -28.73 -5.32
CA ALA A 164 -9.16 -29.11 -6.52
C ALA A 164 -8.35 -27.96 -7.14
N GLY A 165 -8.55 -26.73 -6.68
CA GLY A 165 -7.93 -25.54 -7.29
C GLY A 165 -7.11 -24.67 -6.35
N TRP A 166 -7.06 -24.98 -5.06
CA TRP A 166 -6.18 -24.29 -4.11
C TRP A 166 -5.14 -25.27 -3.53
N HIS A 167 -3.91 -25.13 -3.97
CA HIS A 167 -2.81 -26.03 -3.68
C HIS A 167 -1.86 -25.41 -2.68
N PHE A 168 -1.37 -26.22 -1.73
CA PHE A 168 -0.43 -25.79 -0.69
C PHE A 168 0.82 -26.69 -0.79
N LEU A 169 1.92 -26.09 -1.21
CA LEU A 169 3.13 -26.81 -1.55
C LEU A 169 4.22 -26.59 -0.50
N THR A 170 4.96 -27.66 -0.22
CA THR A 170 6.22 -27.63 0.52
C THR A 170 7.34 -28.10 -0.38
N GLY A 171 8.60 -27.77 -0.08
CA GLY A 171 9.70 -28.13 -0.97
C GLY A 171 11.06 -27.99 -0.34
N GLU A 172 12.05 -28.50 -1.04
CA GLU A 172 13.45 -28.35 -0.67
C GLU A 172 13.92 -26.91 -0.87
N GLU A 173 14.83 -26.42 -0.03
CA GLU A 173 15.36 -25.07 -0.05
C GLU A 173 15.81 -24.61 -1.46
N THR A 174 16.45 -25.51 -2.22
CA THR A 174 16.94 -25.19 -3.56
C THR A 174 15.80 -24.90 -4.55
N ALA A 175 14.72 -25.67 -4.50
CA ALA A 175 13.55 -25.45 -5.37
C ALA A 175 12.81 -24.17 -4.95
N ILE A 176 12.62 -23.95 -3.64
CA ILE A 176 12.00 -22.75 -3.10
C ILE A 176 12.78 -21.51 -3.52
N ARG A 177 14.11 -21.49 -3.33
CA ARG A 177 14.95 -20.34 -3.71
C ARG A 177 14.94 -20.06 -5.22
N GLN A 178 15.00 -21.10 -6.04
CA GLN A 178 14.91 -20.93 -7.51
C GLN A 178 13.58 -20.32 -7.93
N LEU A 179 12.47 -20.79 -7.39
CA LEU A 179 11.15 -20.26 -7.71
C LEU A 179 10.96 -18.83 -7.22
N THR A 180 11.33 -18.53 -5.97
CA THR A 180 11.21 -17.21 -5.37
C THR A 180 12.08 -16.18 -6.08
N GLN A 181 13.32 -16.54 -6.44
CA GLN A 181 14.20 -15.67 -7.22
C GLN A 181 13.66 -15.44 -8.64
N ALA A 182 13.15 -16.46 -9.32
CA ALA A 182 12.51 -16.29 -10.62
C ALA A 182 11.29 -15.36 -10.53
N ALA A 183 10.51 -15.48 -9.46
CA ALA A 183 9.37 -14.63 -9.18
C ALA A 183 9.73 -13.24 -8.62
N GLY A 184 11.02 -12.94 -8.40
CA GLY A 184 11.43 -11.65 -7.82
C GLY A 184 11.04 -11.45 -6.36
N PHE A 185 10.78 -12.54 -5.65
CA PHE A 185 10.45 -12.54 -4.23
C PHE A 185 11.71 -12.89 -3.42
N TYR A 186 12.27 -11.89 -2.71
CA TYR A 186 13.48 -12.06 -1.92
C TYR A 186 13.15 -11.99 -0.44
N TYR A 187 13.52 -13.04 0.28
CA TYR A 187 13.28 -13.20 1.71
C TYR A 187 14.56 -13.59 2.43
N GLN A 188 14.58 -13.42 3.74
CA GLN A 188 15.73 -13.74 4.58
C GLN A 188 15.27 -14.40 5.89
N TYR A 189 15.97 -15.46 6.28
CA TYR A 189 15.77 -16.14 7.55
C TYR A 189 16.48 -15.36 8.67
N ASP A 190 15.77 -15.15 9.77
CA ASP A 190 16.30 -14.57 11.02
C ASP A 190 16.51 -15.69 12.05
N PRO A 191 17.76 -16.15 12.27
CA PRO A 191 18.04 -17.24 13.19
C PRO A 191 17.85 -16.87 14.68
N GLU A 192 17.76 -15.57 15.02
CA GLU A 192 17.53 -15.13 16.39
C GLU A 192 16.07 -15.27 16.81
N ARG A 193 15.16 -15.12 15.82
CA ARG A 193 13.71 -15.20 16.04
C ARG A 193 13.09 -16.48 15.53
N ASP A 194 13.84 -17.26 14.78
CA ASP A 194 13.34 -18.42 14.04
C ASP A 194 12.16 -18.05 13.10
N GLU A 195 12.34 -16.96 12.36
CA GLU A 195 11.31 -16.40 11.50
C GLU A 195 11.89 -16.00 10.13
N TYR A 196 11.01 -15.94 9.12
CA TYR A 196 11.38 -15.43 7.80
C TYR A 196 10.91 -14.01 7.62
N ALA A 197 11.85 -13.08 7.43
CA ALA A 197 11.55 -11.73 6.95
C ALA A 197 11.27 -11.80 5.43
N HIS A 198 10.07 -11.43 5.02
CA HIS A 198 9.64 -11.52 3.61
C HIS A 198 8.73 -10.35 3.21
N PRO A 199 8.69 -9.99 1.92
CA PRO A 199 7.75 -9.00 1.44
C PRO A 199 6.32 -9.56 1.42
N THR A 200 5.31 -8.70 1.44
CA THR A 200 3.90 -9.07 1.42
C THR A 200 3.29 -8.82 0.04
N GLY A 201 2.55 -9.78 -0.46
CA GLY A 201 1.85 -9.66 -1.74
C GLY A 201 1.61 -10.99 -2.42
N ILE A 202 0.96 -10.91 -3.58
CA ILE A 202 0.63 -12.05 -4.46
C ILE A 202 0.99 -11.72 -5.90
N MET A 203 1.12 -12.75 -6.70
CA MET A 203 1.39 -12.63 -8.14
C MET A 203 0.32 -13.34 -8.94
N ILE A 204 -0.04 -12.78 -10.08
CA ILE A 204 -0.83 -13.50 -11.09
C ILE A 204 0.14 -13.98 -12.17
N VAL A 205 0.00 -15.22 -12.51
CA VAL A 205 0.80 -15.95 -13.51
C VAL A 205 -0.12 -16.41 -14.62
N THR A 206 0.33 -16.29 -15.87
CA THR A 206 -0.45 -16.79 -17.03
C THR A 206 -0.51 -18.31 -17.02
N PRO A 207 -1.44 -18.93 -17.81
CA PRO A 207 -1.48 -20.38 -17.99
C PRO A 207 -0.14 -20.99 -18.46
N GLN A 208 0.68 -20.21 -19.18
CA GLN A 208 2.00 -20.65 -19.66
C GLN A 208 3.11 -20.49 -18.63
N GLY A 209 2.79 -20.00 -17.43
CA GLY A 209 3.77 -19.81 -16.34
C GLY A 209 4.56 -18.51 -16.41
N LYS A 210 4.07 -17.49 -17.09
CA LYS A 210 4.70 -16.16 -17.13
C LYS A 210 4.09 -15.22 -16.12
N LEU A 211 4.93 -14.46 -15.42
CA LEU A 211 4.49 -13.47 -14.45
C LEU A 211 3.75 -12.31 -15.13
N ALA A 212 2.44 -12.21 -14.88
CA ALA A 212 1.56 -11.26 -15.52
C ALA A 212 1.37 -9.98 -14.68
N ARG A 213 1.20 -10.11 -13.36
CA ARG A 213 0.90 -8.99 -12.49
C ARG A 213 1.33 -9.25 -11.05
N TYR A 214 1.69 -8.16 -10.35
CA TYR A 214 1.98 -8.18 -8.92
C TYR A 214 0.96 -7.34 -8.16
N PHE A 215 0.59 -7.82 -6.99
CA PHE A 215 -0.20 -7.10 -6.00
C PHE A 215 0.58 -7.07 -4.70
N TYR A 216 0.85 -5.87 -4.21
CA TYR A 216 1.66 -5.66 -3.02
C TYR A 216 0.78 -5.40 -1.79
N GLY A 217 1.29 -5.75 -0.62
CA GLY A 217 0.60 -5.59 0.65
C GLY A 217 -0.34 -6.74 0.97
N ILE A 218 -1.38 -6.44 1.72
CA ILE A 218 -2.34 -7.41 2.27
C ILE A 218 -3.78 -7.14 1.84
N ASP A 219 -4.02 -6.08 1.09
CA ASP A 219 -5.34 -5.69 0.57
C ASP A 219 -5.32 -5.78 -0.95
N PHE A 220 -6.21 -6.58 -1.50
CA PHE A 220 -6.27 -6.88 -2.93
C PHE A 220 -7.62 -6.46 -3.49
N PRO A 221 -7.74 -5.24 -4.08
CA PRO A 221 -9.01 -4.76 -4.61
C PRO A 221 -9.64 -5.75 -5.58
N VAL A 222 -10.88 -6.17 -5.33
CA VAL A 222 -11.59 -7.21 -6.09
C VAL A 222 -11.63 -6.91 -7.59
N ARG A 223 -11.84 -5.62 -7.94
CA ARG A 223 -11.86 -5.17 -9.34
C ARG A 223 -10.51 -5.43 -10.03
N ASP A 224 -9.42 -5.11 -9.35
CA ASP A 224 -8.07 -5.20 -9.93
C ASP A 224 -7.61 -6.65 -9.99
N LEU A 225 -7.94 -7.46 -8.97
CA LEU A 225 -7.72 -8.90 -8.97
C LEU A 225 -8.48 -9.58 -10.11
N ARG A 226 -9.77 -9.24 -10.28
CA ARG A 226 -10.59 -9.74 -11.38
C ARG A 226 -9.99 -9.39 -12.74
N LEU A 227 -9.60 -8.13 -12.92
CA LEU A 227 -9.00 -7.67 -14.18
C LEU A 227 -7.69 -8.40 -14.48
N GLY A 228 -6.81 -8.52 -13.48
CA GLY A 228 -5.54 -9.22 -13.62
C GLY A 228 -5.73 -10.70 -14.01
N LEU A 229 -6.70 -11.39 -13.43
CA LEU A 229 -7.04 -12.77 -13.80
C LEU A 229 -7.56 -12.88 -15.23
N ILE A 230 -8.44 -11.95 -15.67
CA ILE A 230 -8.95 -11.92 -17.04
C ILE A 230 -7.81 -11.66 -18.04
N GLU A 231 -6.95 -10.71 -17.75
CA GLU A 231 -5.82 -10.35 -18.60
C GLU A 231 -4.84 -11.54 -18.73
N ALA A 232 -4.47 -12.16 -17.61
CA ALA A 232 -3.56 -13.29 -17.57
C ALA A 232 -4.15 -14.52 -18.28
N ALA A 233 -5.47 -14.76 -18.18
CA ALA A 233 -6.14 -15.86 -18.92
C ALA A 233 -6.04 -15.71 -20.45
N HIS A 234 -5.75 -14.51 -20.95
CA HIS A 234 -5.55 -14.23 -22.37
C HIS A 234 -4.07 -13.91 -22.70
N ASP A 235 -3.15 -14.37 -21.87
CA ASP A 235 -1.70 -14.16 -22.01
C ASP A 235 -1.28 -12.68 -22.07
N LYS A 236 -2.10 -11.81 -21.52
CA LYS A 236 -1.76 -10.38 -21.40
C LYS A 236 -0.93 -10.13 -20.16
N ILE A 237 0.21 -9.55 -20.38
CA ILE A 237 1.11 -9.08 -19.31
C ILE A 237 0.74 -7.66 -18.93
N GLY A 238 0.76 -7.34 -17.65
CA GLY A 238 0.46 -5.99 -17.14
C GLY A 238 1.30 -4.92 -17.81
N SER A 239 0.71 -3.74 -18.01
CA SER A 239 1.35 -2.69 -18.78
C SER A 239 2.43 -1.95 -17.97
N PRO A 240 3.46 -1.35 -18.63
CA PRO A 240 4.46 -0.50 -17.97
C PRO A 240 3.87 0.74 -17.26
N VAL A 241 2.63 1.11 -17.55
CA VAL A 241 1.90 2.19 -16.86
C VAL A 241 1.60 1.80 -15.41
N ASP A 242 1.38 0.51 -15.14
CA ASP A 242 1.26 0.00 -13.77
C ASP A 242 2.58 0.21 -12.99
N GLN A 243 3.74 0.13 -13.67
CA GLN A 243 5.04 0.43 -13.07
C GLN A 243 5.18 1.90 -12.65
N LEU A 244 4.64 2.84 -13.42
CA LEU A 244 4.69 4.26 -13.09
C LEU A 244 3.79 4.59 -11.88
N LEU A 245 2.61 3.97 -11.79
CA LEU A 245 1.74 4.10 -10.63
C LEU A 245 2.36 3.49 -9.37
N LEU A 246 3.09 2.38 -9.51
CA LEU A 246 3.81 1.73 -8.39
C LEU A 246 5.01 2.56 -7.90
N LEU A 247 5.65 3.37 -8.75
CA LEU A 247 6.66 4.35 -8.33
C LEU A 247 6.09 5.40 -7.37
N CYS A 248 4.80 5.73 -7.50
CA CYS A 248 4.09 6.62 -6.57
C CYS A 248 3.64 5.89 -5.28
N TYR A 249 3.56 4.56 -5.29
CA TYR A 249 3.15 3.71 -4.17
C TYR A 249 4.32 2.94 -3.53
N HIS A 250 5.51 3.54 -3.48
CA HIS A 250 6.60 3.00 -2.65
C HIS A 250 6.27 3.19 -1.16
N TYR A 251 5.23 2.49 -0.73
CA TYR A 251 5.01 2.20 0.66
C TYR A 251 5.86 0.98 1.01
N ASP A 252 6.80 1.14 1.90
CA ASP A 252 7.57 0.02 2.45
C ASP A 252 6.73 -0.62 3.57
N PRO A 253 6.10 -1.78 3.33
CA PRO A 253 5.23 -2.41 4.32
C PRO A 253 6.01 -3.00 5.50
N VAL A 254 7.32 -3.22 5.33
CA VAL A 254 8.18 -3.79 6.38
C VAL A 254 8.50 -2.74 7.45
N VAL A 255 8.59 -1.48 7.05
CA VAL A 255 8.94 -0.36 7.96
C VAL A 255 7.73 0.51 8.27
N GLY A 256 6.58 0.30 7.62
CA GLY A 256 5.38 1.12 7.81
C GLY A 256 5.55 2.58 7.43
N GLN A 257 6.56 2.92 6.62
CA GLN A 257 6.93 4.29 6.26
C GLN A 257 6.98 4.47 4.75
N TYR A 258 6.58 5.65 4.29
CA TYR A 258 6.83 6.06 2.91
C TYR A 258 8.35 6.18 2.68
N SER A 259 8.84 5.75 1.52
CA SER A 259 10.26 5.84 1.19
C SER A 259 10.77 7.27 1.47
N LEU A 260 12.03 7.38 1.91
CA LEU A 260 12.69 8.67 2.19
C LEU A 260 12.55 9.67 1.03
N THR A 261 12.46 9.17 -0.20
CA THR A 261 12.26 9.98 -1.40
C THR A 261 10.88 10.64 -1.43
N ILE A 262 9.80 9.91 -1.13
CA ILE A 262 8.44 10.45 -1.09
C ILE A 262 8.30 11.43 0.07
N MET A 263 8.84 11.09 1.24
CA MET A 263 8.82 11.99 2.39
C MET A 263 9.57 13.30 2.11
N ASN A 264 10.70 13.25 1.42
CA ASN A 264 11.43 14.43 1.01
C ASN A 264 10.68 15.27 -0.04
N ILE A 265 9.98 14.64 -0.99
CA ILE A 265 9.12 15.34 -1.96
C ILE A 265 7.98 16.06 -1.24
N ILE A 266 7.29 15.39 -0.31
CA ILE A 266 6.20 15.99 0.47
C ILE A 266 6.71 17.15 1.33
N ARG A 267 7.85 16.99 2.01
CA ARG A 267 8.49 18.04 2.80
C ARG A 267 8.87 19.25 1.93
N THR A 268 9.47 19.01 0.78
CA THR A 268 9.88 20.07 -0.15
C THR A 268 8.67 20.81 -0.72
N ALA A 269 7.63 20.09 -1.14
CA ALA A 269 6.38 20.67 -1.63
C ALA A 269 5.67 21.49 -0.53
N GLY A 270 5.66 21.00 0.70
CA GLY A 270 5.09 21.72 1.85
C GLY A 270 5.85 23.03 2.13
N VAL A 271 7.17 23.00 2.17
CA VAL A 271 7.99 24.20 2.35
C VAL A 271 7.76 25.23 1.23
N MET A 272 7.73 24.76 -0.02
CA MET A 272 7.48 25.62 -1.19
C MET A 272 6.10 26.30 -1.09
N THR A 273 5.07 25.57 -0.69
CA THR A 273 3.72 26.11 -0.49
C THR A 273 3.70 27.21 0.57
N VAL A 274 4.36 27.00 1.71
CA VAL A 274 4.46 27.99 2.78
C VAL A 274 5.21 29.24 2.31
N VAL A 275 6.31 29.10 1.58
CA VAL A 275 7.08 30.24 1.04
C VAL A 275 6.26 31.04 0.03
N VAL A 276 5.55 30.38 -0.89
CA VAL A 276 4.71 31.04 -1.90
C VAL A 276 3.56 31.81 -1.22
N LEU A 277 2.84 31.16 -0.29
CA LEU A 277 1.76 31.81 0.46
C LEU A 277 2.28 32.99 1.28
N GLY A 278 3.42 32.84 1.96
CA GLY A 278 4.07 33.92 2.71
C GLY A 278 4.46 35.11 1.82
N ALA A 279 5.02 34.84 0.65
CA ALA A 279 5.36 35.87 -0.33
C ALA A 279 4.13 36.61 -0.86
N VAL A 280 3.05 35.89 -1.18
CA VAL A 280 1.78 36.48 -1.63
C VAL A 280 1.19 37.38 -0.55
N ILE A 281 1.11 36.89 0.69
CA ILE A 281 0.60 37.68 1.82
C ILE A 281 1.47 38.93 2.05
N PHE A 282 2.80 38.78 2.01
CA PHE A 282 3.73 39.90 2.15
C PHE A 282 3.54 40.95 1.06
N MET A 283 3.41 40.54 -0.22
CA MET A 283 3.14 41.44 -1.33
C MET A 283 1.81 42.15 -1.18
N MET A 284 0.75 41.46 -0.77
CA MET A 284 -0.57 42.09 -0.52
C MET A 284 -0.50 43.14 0.59
N LEU A 285 0.16 42.84 1.70
CA LEU A 285 0.32 43.77 2.83
C LEU A 285 1.17 44.98 2.44
N ARG A 286 2.20 44.78 1.63
CA ARG A 286 3.05 45.90 1.13
C ARG A 286 2.27 46.81 0.20
N ARG A 287 1.39 46.24 -0.65
CA ARG A 287 0.52 46.99 -1.57
C ARG A 287 -0.54 47.81 -0.84
N ASP A 288 -1.10 47.31 0.26
CA ASP A 288 -2.06 48.03 1.09
C ASP A 288 -1.41 49.18 1.86
N ARG A 289 -0.16 49.03 2.33
CA ARG A 289 0.58 50.13 2.96
C ARG A 289 0.86 51.29 2.00
N SER A 290 1.22 50.97 0.76
CA SER A 290 1.46 51.96 -0.30
C SER A 290 0.21 52.77 -0.63
N LYS A 291 -0.98 52.14 -0.68
CA LYS A 291 -2.25 52.85 -0.92
C LYS A 291 -2.66 53.77 0.22
N LYS A 292 -2.35 53.44 1.50
CA LYS A 292 -2.65 54.29 2.65
C LYS A 292 -1.77 55.53 2.69
N PHE A 293 -0.51 55.41 2.28
CA PHE A 293 0.44 56.55 2.25
C PHE A 293 0.06 57.60 1.22
N VAL A 294 -0.38 57.16 0.04
CA VAL A 294 -0.86 58.08 -1.03
C VAL A 294 -2.14 58.84 -0.62
N LYS A 295 -3.04 58.18 0.13
CA LYS A 295 -4.31 58.80 0.55
C LYS A 295 -4.14 59.83 1.68
N SER A 296 -3.02 59.77 2.44
CA SER A 296 -2.66 60.71 3.51
C SER A 296 -1.91 61.97 3.01
N SER A 297 -1.38 61.95 1.78
CA SER A 297 -0.66 63.11 1.19
C SER A 297 -1.56 64.04 0.36
N TYR A 298 -2.84 63.69 0.12
CA TYR A 298 -3.79 64.51 -0.64
C TYR A 298 -5.05 64.88 0.15
N GLY A 299 -5.05 64.73 1.45
CA GLY A 299 -6.03 65.22 2.40
C GLY A 299 -5.36 66.14 3.42
#